data_dba543fb6faef2962799abff46ca0162
#
_entry.id   dba543fb6faef2962799abff46ca0162
#
_cell.length_a   1.000
_cell.length_b   1.000
_cell.length_c   1.000
_cell.angle_alpha   90.00
_cell.angle_beta   90.00
_cell.angle_gamma   90.00
#
_symmetry.space_group_name_H-M   'P 1'
#
loop_
_entity.id
_entity.type
_entity.pdbx_description
1 polymer ?
#
loop_
_entity_poly.entity_id
_entity_poly.type
_entity_poly.pdbx_seq_one_letter_code
_entity_poly.pdbx_strand_id
1 'polypeptide(L)'
;MKYKNNGYSIEINLPKKYSGYSVECQYQFDKEKEKYILSMWLKRNDVNNRFKIDSQKIDTQYISGTRETIRSNICRIVEQACSTGYFDSFIRDFEKLYECFDKGFELLSKESESNGIE
;
A
#
# COMPACT_ATOMS: atom_id res chain seq x y z
N MET A 1 2.52 -16.14 0.75
CA MET A 1 2.77 -14.82 0.13
C MET A 1 4.23 -14.68 -0.25
N LYS A 2 4.48 -14.07 -1.40
CA LYS A 2 5.84 -13.77 -1.82
C LYS A 2 6.24 -12.38 -1.31
N TYR A 3 7.49 -12.21 -0.93
CA TYR A 3 7.99 -10.93 -0.48
C TYR A 3 9.36 -10.62 -1.09
N LYS A 4 9.64 -9.32 -1.19
CA LYS A 4 10.90 -8.79 -1.70
C LYS A 4 11.55 -7.97 -0.59
N ASN A 5 12.81 -8.22 -0.32
CA ASN A 5 13.54 -7.60 0.77
C ASN A 5 14.61 -6.64 0.24
N ASN A 6 14.54 -5.37 0.62
CA ASN A 6 15.47 -4.32 0.23
C ASN A 6 16.07 -3.63 1.47
N GLY A 7 16.81 -4.38 2.29
CA GLY A 7 17.42 -3.82 3.49
C GLY A 7 16.39 -3.51 4.59
N TYR A 8 15.93 -2.27 4.65
CA TYR A 8 15.00 -1.81 5.68
C TYR A 8 13.54 -1.82 5.23
N SER A 9 13.24 -2.44 4.12
CA SER A 9 11.87 -2.60 3.67
C SER A 9 11.62 -3.99 3.13
N ILE A 10 10.37 -4.43 3.24
CA ILE A 10 9.90 -5.70 2.70
C ILE A 10 8.64 -5.39 1.91
N GLU A 11 8.58 -5.82 0.65
CA GLU A 11 7.37 -5.74 -0.15
C GLU A 11 6.72 -7.13 -0.18
N ILE A 12 5.47 -7.20 0.26
CA ILE A 12 4.71 -8.44 0.39
C ILE A 12 3.53 -8.39 -0.58
N ASN A 13 3.52 -9.30 -1.56
CA ASN A 13 2.36 -9.46 -2.44
C ASN A 13 1.22 -10.06 -1.63
N LEU A 14 0.07 -9.42 -1.69
CA LEU A 14 -1.11 -9.89 -0.97
C LEU A 14 -1.68 -11.14 -1.64
N PRO A 15 -2.42 -11.98 -0.88
CA PRO A 15 -3.00 -13.19 -1.45
C PRO A 15 -4.03 -12.90 -2.53
N LYS A 16 -4.47 -13.95 -3.22
CA LYS A 16 -5.37 -13.86 -4.38
C LYS A 16 -6.63 -13.05 -4.12
N LYS A 17 -7.13 -13.07 -2.88
CA LYS A 17 -8.28 -12.24 -2.46
C LYS A 17 -8.05 -10.75 -2.74
N TYR A 18 -6.80 -10.29 -2.69
CA TYR A 18 -6.41 -8.91 -2.91
C TYR A 18 -5.49 -8.80 -4.12
N SER A 19 -5.83 -9.49 -5.18
CA SER A 19 -5.03 -9.54 -6.41
C SER A 19 -4.75 -8.14 -6.96
N GLY A 20 -3.52 -7.90 -7.37
CA GLY A 20 -3.08 -6.59 -7.87
C GLY A 20 -2.57 -5.65 -6.80
N TYR A 21 -2.56 -6.08 -5.54
CA TYR A 21 -2.09 -5.27 -4.42
C TYR A 21 -0.92 -5.91 -3.71
N SER A 22 -0.06 -5.05 -3.18
CA SER A 22 1.03 -5.45 -2.29
C SER A 22 1.12 -4.44 -1.15
N VAL A 23 1.85 -4.82 -0.10
CA VAL A 23 2.12 -3.94 1.02
C VAL A 23 3.64 -3.78 1.13
N GLU A 24 4.09 -2.55 1.12
CA GLU A 24 5.49 -2.22 1.42
C GLU A 24 5.58 -1.90 2.90
N CYS A 25 6.41 -2.64 3.61
CA CYS A 25 6.63 -2.49 5.04
C CYS A 25 8.02 -1.92 5.25
N GLN A 26 8.11 -0.67 5.67
CA GLN A 26 9.37 -0.04 6.04
C GLN A 26 9.54 -0.13 7.54
N TYR A 27 10.73 -0.50 7.99
CA TYR A 27 10.98 -0.68 9.42
C TYR A 27 12.32 -0.09 9.81
N GLN A 28 12.37 0.48 11.01
CA GLN A 28 13.56 1.09 11.56
C GLN A 28 13.58 0.92 13.08
N PHE A 29 14.74 0.62 13.62
CA PHE A 29 14.89 0.46 15.06
C PHE A 29 14.93 1.81 15.76
N ASP A 30 14.10 1.97 16.78
CA ASP A 30 14.07 3.14 17.65
C ASP A 30 14.77 2.80 18.96
N LYS A 31 15.94 3.39 19.16
CA LYS A 31 16.78 3.10 20.32
C LYS A 31 16.15 3.53 21.65
N GLU A 32 15.39 4.63 21.63
CA GLU A 32 14.75 5.14 22.85
C GLU A 32 13.65 4.20 23.33
N LYS A 33 12.87 3.66 22.42
CA LYS A 33 11.76 2.77 22.72
C LYS A 33 12.16 1.30 22.75
N GLU A 34 13.36 0.97 22.28
CA GLU A 34 13.85 -0.41 22.12
C GLU A 34 12.90 -1.28 21.30
N LYS A 35 12.25 -0.68 20.32
CA LYS A 35 11.31 -1.32 19.43
C LYS A 35 11.54 -0.86 17.99
N TYR A 36 10.97 -1.59 17.05
CA TYR A 36 10.98 -1.16 15.65
C TYR A 36 9.74 -0.32 15.37
N ILE A 37 9.92 0.73 14.57
CA ILE A 37 8.81 1.47 13.98
C ILE A 37 8.52 0.79 12.64
N LEU A 38 7.29 0.35 12.44
CA LEU A 38 6.84 -0.25 11.21
C LEU A 38 5.85 0.70 10.53
N SER A 39 6.16 1.09 9.30
CA SER A 39 5.26 1.87 8.45
C SER A 39 4.82 1.00 7.28
N MET A 40 3.52 0.92 7.05
CA MET A 40 2.94 0.11 5.98
C MET A 40 2.32 0.99 4.90
N TRP A 41 2.62 0.66 3.66
CA TRP A 41 2.13 1.35 2.47
C TRP A 41 1.40 0.35 1.60
N LEU A 42 0.14 0.63 1.31
CA LEU A 42 -0.63 -0.17 0.36
C LEU A 42 -0.28 0.28 -1.05
N LYS A 43 0.09 -0.68 -1.91
CA LYS A 43 0.50 -0.41 -3.30
C LYS A 43 -0.40 -1.17 -4.26
N ARG A 44 -0.79 -0.50 -5.32
CA ARG A 44 -1.50 -1.12 -6.42
C ARG A 44 -0.51 -1.36 -7.56
N ASN A 45 -0.37 -2.61 -7.98
CA ASN A 45 0.70 -3.05 -8.88
C ASN A 45 0.33 -3.00 -10.36
N ASP A 46 -0.95 -2.94 -10.68
CA ASP A 46 -1.48 -3.09 -12.02
C ASP A 46 -1.99 -1.78 -12.65
N VAL A 47 -1.60 -0.65 -12.08
CA VAL A 47 -2.10 0.64 -12.56
C VAL A 47 -1.38 1.14 -13.78
N ASN A 48 -2.18 1.64 -14.72
CA ASN A 48 -1.71 2.57 -15.73
C ASN A 48 -1.65 3.94 -15.05
N ASN A 49 -0.47 4.31 -14.59
CA ASN A 49 -0.28 5.35 -13.58
C ASN A 49 -0.31 6.76 -14.16
N ARG A 50 -1.48 7.19 -14.66
CA ARG A 50 -1.67 8.56 -15.16
C ARG A 50 -1.47 9.61 -14.08
N PHE A 51 -1.81 9.28 -12.85
CA PHE A 51 -1.80 10.20 -11.73
C PHE A 51 -0.64 9.96 -10.77
N LYS A 52 0.18 8.95 -11.03
CA LYS A 52 1.32 8.54 -10.19
C LYS A 52 0.94 8.27 -8.73
N ILE A 53 -0.28 7.81 -8.51
CA ILE A 53 -0.75 7.42 -7.18
C ILE A 53 -0.80 5.89 -7.15
N ASP A 54 0.33 5.27 -6.85
CA ASP A 54 0.45 3.82 -6.80
C ASP A 54 0.57 3.29 -5.37
N SER A 55 0.75 4.16 -4.40
CA SER A 55 0.87 3.74 -3.00
C SER A 55 0.24 4.74 -2.05
N GLN A 56 -0.23 4.24 -0.91
CA GLN A 56 -0.81 5.05 0.14
C GLN A 56 -0.41 4.48 1.50
N LYS A 57 0.07 5.35 2.38
CA LYS A 57 0.43 4.96 3.74
C LYS A 57 -0.84 4.64 4.52
N ILE A 58 -0.90 3.46 5.11
CA ILE A 58 -2.09 2.98 5.81
C ILE A 58 -1.89 2.85 7.31
N ASP A 59 -0.67 2.67 7.79
CA ASP A 59 -0.44 2.48 9.22
C ASP A 59 1.01 2.77 9.60
N THR A 60 1.21 3.15 10.87
CA THR A 60 2.50 3.24 11.53
C THR A 60 2.34 2.77 12.96
N GLN A 61 3.16 1.82 13.38
CA GLN A 61 3.07 1.26 14.73
C GLN A 61 4.45 0.80 15.21
N TYR A 62 4.58 0.69 16.53
CA TYR A 62 5.74 0.05 17.13
C TYR A 62 5.52 -1.45 17.21
N ILE A 63 6.54 -2.22 16.88
CA ILE A 63 6.49 -3.68 16.97
C ILE A 63 7.74 -4.19 17.68
N SER A 64 7.58 -5.27 18.42
CA SER A 64 8.68 -5.94 19.10
C SER A 64 9.36 -6.94 18.18
N GLY A 65 10.63 -7.14 18.40
CA GLY A 65 11.39 -8.12 17.64
C GLY A 65 12.87 -7.85 17.75
N THR A 66 13.65 -8.81 17.30
CA THR A 66 15.10 -8.69 17.22
C THR A 66 15.49 -8.50 15.75
N ARG A 67 16.76 -8.17 15.52
CA ARG A 67 17.30 -8.04 14.17
C ARG A 67 17.07 -9.31 13.35
N GLU A 68 17.09 -10.47 14.00
CA GLU A 68 16.92 -11.78 13.36
C GLU A 68 15.45 -12.12 13.14
N THR A 69 14.53 -11.62 13.96
CA THR A 69 13.12 -12.03 13.93
C THR A 69 12.20 -10.98 13.33
N ILE A 70 12.66 -9.73 13.16
CA ILE A 70 11.77 -8.64 12.79
C ILE A 70 11.07 -8.88 11.45
N ARG A 71 11.75 -9.41 10.47
CA ARG A 71 11.16 -9.68 9.15
C ARG A 71 10.07 -10.73 9.22
N SER A 72 10.30 -11.80 9.96
CA SER A 72 9.30 -12.85 10.20
C SER A 72 8.09 -12.28 10.93
N ASN A 73 8.32 -11.41 11.90
CA ASN A 73 7.25 -10.79 12.66
C ASN A 73 6.39 -9.89 11.75
N ILE A 74 7.01 -9.13 10.86
CA ILE A 74 6.30 -8.29 9.89
C ILE A 74 5.44 -9.15 8.96
N CYS A 75 6.00 -10.22 8.42
CA CYS A 75 5.25 -11.13 7.55
C CYS A 75 4.04 -11.72 8.26
N ARG A 76 4.20 -12.10 9.52
CA ARG A 76 3.12 -12.63 10.34
C ARG A 76 2.02 -11.60 10.58
N ILE A 77 2.40 -10.34 10.85
CA ILE A 77 1.46 -9.23 11.02
C ILE A 77 0.63 -9.05 9.75
N VAL A 78 1.26 -9.05 8.59
CA VAL A 78 0.57 -8.90 7.31
C VAL A 78 -0.35 -10.10 7.05
N GLU A 79 0.09 -11.32 7.33
CA GLU A 79 -0.75 -12.51 7.19
C GLU A 79 -2.00 -12.44 8.08
N GLN A 80 -1.85 -12.03 9.32
CA GLN A 80 -2.97 -11.86 10.23
C GLN A 80 -3.92 -10.76 9.75
N ALA A 81 -3.37 -9.66 9.25
CA ALA A 81 -4.17 -8.57 8.69
C ALA A 81 -5.01 -9.05 7.50
N CYS A 82 -4.44 -9.89 6.64
CA CYS A 82 -5.19 -10.49 5.53
C CYS A 82 -6.31 -11.39 6.04
N SER A 83 -6.04 -12.19 7.06
CA SER A 83 -7.03 -13.13 7.63
C SER A 83 -8.19 -12.44 8.29
N THR A 84 -7.96 -11.28 8.90
CA THR A 84 -8.99 -10.53 9.65
C THR A 84 -9.73 -9.52 8.78
N GLY A 85 -9.37 -9.38 7.51
CA GLY A 85 -9.99 -8.39 6.62
C GLY A 85 -9.54 -6.95 6.88
N TYR A 86 -8.42 -6.76 7.55
CA TYR A 86 -7.88 -5.44 7.89
C TYR A 86 -7.67 -4.56 6.65
N PHE A 87 -7.26 -5.14 5.52
CA PHE A 87 -7.01 -4.39 4.30
C PHE A 87 -8.26 -4.07 3.49
N ASP A 88 -9.41 -4.65 3.81
CA ASP A 88 -10.63 -4.53 2.98
C ASP A 88 -11.06 -3.08 2.81
N SER A 89 -11.13 -2.32 3.90
CA SER A 89 -11.55 -0.93 3.85
C SER A 89 -10.54 -0.04 3.13
N PHE A 90 -9.25 -0.28 3.34
CA PHE A 90 -8.19 0.49 2.68
C PHE A 90 -8.20 0.27 1.17
N ILE A 91 -8.38 -0.97 0.74
CA ILE A 91 -8.47 -1.30 -0.69
C ILE A 91 -9.72 -0.67 -1.31
N ARG A 92 -10.85 -0.73 -0.60
CA ARG A 92 -12.09 -0.11 -1.06
C ARG A 92 -11.92 1.40 -1.25
N ASP A 93 -11.28 2.07 -0.30
CA ASP A 93 -11.03 3.51 -0.36
C ASP A 93 -10.05 3.84 -1.48
N PHE A 94 -9.03 3.03 -1.66
CA PHE A 94 -8.04 3.18 -2.72
C PHE A 94 -8.70 3.05 -4.11
N GLU A 95 -9.57 2.06 -4.28
CA GLU A 95 -10.32 1.86 -5.53
C GLU A 95 -11.24 3.05 -5.82
N LYS A 96 -11.91 3.58 -4.81
CA LYS A 96 -12.75 4.77 -4.96
C LYS A 96 -11.94 5.99 -5.39
N LEU A 97 -10.75 6.15 -4.83
CA LEU A 97 -9.86 7.25 -5.18
C LEU A 97 -9.47 7.18 -6.65
N TYR A 98 -9.08 6.01 -7.14
CA TYR A 98 -8.76 5.79 -8.54
C TYR A 98 -9.95 6.06 -9.45
N GLU A 99 -11.12 5.58 -9.07
CA GLU A 99 -12.35 5.81 -9.81
C GLU A 99 -12.68 7.30 -9.93
N CYS A 100 -12.52 8.04 -8.83
CA CYS A 100 -12.72 9.49 -8.84
C CYS A 100 -11.75 10.22 -9.75
N PHE A 101 -10.49 9.83 -9.75
CA PHE A 101 -9.48 10.44 -10.62
C PHE A 101 -9.76 10.13 -12.09
N ASP A 102 -10.12 8.89 -12.42
CA ASP A 102 -10.46 8.51 -13.79
C ASP A 102 -11.66 9.31 -14.31
N LYS A 103 -12.69 9.43 -13.51
CA LYS A 103 -13.88 10.22 -13.86
C LYS A 103 -13.55 11.70 -14.03
N GLY A 104 -12.75 12.25 -13.12
CA GLY A 104 -12.31 13.63 -13.20
C GLY A 104 -11.51 13.90 -14.47
N PHE A 105 -10.61 12.98 -14.82
CA PHE A 105 -9.82 13.08 -16.03
C PHE A 105 -10.70 13.05 -17.29
N GLU A 106 -11.69 12.17 -17.33
CA GLU A 106 -12.63 12.08 -18.45
C GLU A 106 -13.42 13.38 -18.62
N LEU A 107 -13.91 13.94 -17.52
CA LEU A 107 -14.64 15.21 -17.56
C LEU A 107 -13.79 16.36 -18.07
N LEU A 108 -12.55 16.45 -17.62
CA LEU A 108 -11.61 17.47 -18.08
C LEU A 108 -11.30 17.30 -19.57
N SER A 109 -11.14 16.08 -20.04
CA SER A 109 -10.92 15.79 -21.46
C SER A 109 -12.11 16.24 -22.31
N LYS A 110 -13.33 15.98 -21.86
CA LYS A 110 -14.56 16.41 -22.55
C LYS A 110 -14.68 17.91 -22.60
N GLU A 111 -14.39 18.61 -21.50
CA GLU A 111 -14.40 20.07 -21.46
C GLU A 111 -13.37 20.67 -22.42
N SER A 112 -12.17 20.08 -22.47
CA SER A 112 -11.13 20.52 -23.40
C SER A 112 -11.56 20.35 -24.84
N GLU A 113 -12.22 19.25 -25.19
CA GLU A 113 -12.75 19.02 -26.53
C GLU A 113 -13.84 20.02 -26.87
N SER A 114 -14.74 20.30 -25.95
CA SER A 114 -15.81 21.30 -26.16
C SER A 114 -15.22 22.69 -26.37
N ASN A 115 -14.24 23.07 -25.59
CA ASN A 115 -13.57 24.36 -25.71
C ASN A 115 -12.75 24.45 -26.99
N GLY A 116 -12.24 23.34 -27.48
CA GLY A 116 -11.48 23.28 -28.73
C GLY A 116 -12.33 23.48 -29.96
N ILE A 117 -13.62 23.32 -29.86
CA ILE A 117 -14.59 23.54 -30.95
C ILE A 117 -14.92 25.05 -31.13
N GLU A 118 -14.79 25.78 -30.10
CA GLU A 118 -15.03 27.21 -30.11
C GLU A 118 -13.86 27.98 -30.73
#